data_b320c34093a55407371872a28a33623b
#
_entry.id   b320c34093a55407371872a28a33623b
#
_cell.length_a   1.000
_cell.length_b   1.000
_cell.length_c   1.000
_cell.angle_alpha   90.00
_cell.angle_beta   90.00
_cell.angle_gamma   90.00
#
_symmetry.space_group_name_H-M   'P 1'
#
loop_
_entity.id
_entity.type
_entity.pdbx_description
1 polymer ?
#
loop_
_entity_poly.entity_id
_entity_poly.type
_entity_poly.pdbx_seq_one_letter_code
_entity_poly.pdbx_strand_id
1 'polypeptide(L)'
;TLTNGETSLAVSGIQTSYSDAVYKDKTSSILQLAAGSTLSFSSLDWEGIWMHGFVYIDYNQDGVFNTTSNALGQNTGELVSYNFYSSTGASTGTNSKGQSSSEACGVTKENMPSWTLPTNLAPGVYRLRFKIDWESLDPCGSTVSGNEIATNSGCICDITLRIASSEPLATVSVNPSVAGTAQVTDENPNDQYIQLSAESNMGYLFENWTVEGAVVSTENPYTAIVTSPVEFVANFRTAQNVAVSVSVAEG
;
A
#
# COMPACT_ATOMS: atom_id res chain seq x y z
N THR A 1 8.72 7.54 -11.23
CA THR A 1 9.07 6.96 -9.92
C THR A 1 8.44 7.79 -8.81
N LEU A 2 7.62 7.15 -7.98
CA LEU A 2 7.06 7.72 -6.75
C LEU A 2 7.99 7.42 -5.58
N THR A 3 8.07 8.33 -4.60
CA THR A 3 8.91 8.16 -3.40
C THR A 3 8.36 8.94 -2.21
N ASN A 4 8.67 8.47 -0.99
CA ASN A 4 8.55 9.25 0.26
C ASN A 4 9.92 9.69 0.81
N GLY A 5 11.00 9.51 0.03
CA GLY A 5 12.37 9.78 0.43
C GLY A 5 13.13 8.56 0.97
N GLU A 6 12.43 7.58 1.56
CA GLU A 6 13.01 6.34 2.11
C GLU A 6 12.75 5.16 1.17
N THR A 7 11.52 5.02 0.71
CA THR A 7 11.10 4.00 -0.25
C THR A 7 10.71 4.63 -1.58
N SER A 8 10.85 3.87 -2.65
CA SER A 8 10.46 4.32 -3.98
C SER A 8 9.90 3.19 -4.82
N LEU A 9 8.95 3.53 -5.70
CA LEU A 9 8.36 2.64 -6.67
C LEU A 9 8.54 3.19 -8.08
N ALA A 10 9.30 2.50 -8.90
CA ALA A 10 9.40 2.76 -10.33
C ALA A 10 8.30 2.01 -11.07
N VAL A 11 7.46 2.73 -11.81
CA VAL A 11 6.43 2.14 -12.67
C VAL A 11 6.79 2.44 -14.12
N SER A 12 6.92 1.40 -14.95
CA SER A 12 7.27 1.51 -16.36
C SER A 12 6.10 1.13 -17.28
N GLY A 13 6.20 1.45 -18.55
CA GLY A 13 5.18 1.12 -19.57
C GLY A 13 3.85 1.85 -19.35
N ILE A 14 3.93 3.08 -18.83
CA ILE A 14 2.76 3.93 -18.61
C ILE A 14 2.36 4.66 -19.88
N GLN A 15 3.33 4.89 -20.77
CA GLN A 15 3.09 5.66 -21.93
C GLN A 15 3.51 5.22 -23.14
N THR A 16 3.14 5.59 -24.23
CA THR A 16 2.16 6.39 -24.71
C THR A 16 2.40 6.85 -26.09
N SER A 17 1.93 6.09 -27.04
CA SER A 17 1.58 6.59 -28.34
C SER A 17 0.07 6.73 -28.43
N TYR A 18 -0.44 7.50 -29.38
CA TYR A 18 -1.89 7.61 -29.66
C TYR A 18 -2.59 6.25 -29.90
N SER A 19 -1.82 5.19 -30.14
CA SER A 19 -2.32 3.82 -30.37
C SER A 19 -2.38 2.99 -29.09
N ASP A 20 -1.82 3.47 -27.99
CA ASP A 20 -1.79 2.74 -26.73
C ASP A 20 -3.14 2.80 -26.00
N ALA A 21 -3.44 1.77 -25.22
CA ALA A 21 -4.57 1.80 -24.36
C ALA A 21 -4.42 2.92 -23.29
N VAL A 22 -5.42 3.77 -23.18
CA VAL A 22 -5.45 4.90 -22.22
C VAL A 22 -5.24 4.41 -20.79
N TYR A 23 -5.89 3.32 -20.42
CA TYR A 23 -5.82 2.76 -19.09
C TYR A 23 -4.73 1.69 -18.98
N LYS A 24 -3.88 1.83 -17.97
CA LYS A 24 -2.82 0.90 -17.62
C LYS A 24 -3.05 0.38 -16.20
N ASP A 25 -3.46 -0.86 -16.09
CA ASP A 25 -3.50 -1.55 -14.80
C ASP A 25 -2.07 -1.93 -14.39
N LYS A 26 -1.58 -1.32 -13.34
CA LYS A 26 -0.29 -1.59 -12.69
C LYS A 26 -0.50 -1.90 -11.20
N THR A 27 -1.66 -2.41 -10.82
CA THR A 27 -1.99 -2.71 -9.42
C THR A 27 -1.13 -3.81 -8.79
N SER A 28 -0.41 -4.58 -9.61
CA SER A 28 0.68 -5.45 -9.13
C SER A 28 1.92 -4.68 -8.64
N SER A 29 2.04 -3.39 -8.97
CA SER A 29 3.09 -2.51 -8.44
C SER A 29 2.60 -1.90 -7.13
N ILE A 30 3.28 -2.26 -6.03
CA ILE A 30 2.87 -1.91 -4.67
C ILE A 30 3.87 -0.93 -4.08
N LEU A 31 3.38 0.23 -3.61
CA LEU A 31 4.14 1.17 -2.78
C LEU A 31 3.67 1.06 -1.34
N GLN A 32 4.55 0.59 -0.46
CA GLN A 32 4.24 0.44 0.96
C GLN A 32 4.76 1.63 1.76
N LEU A 33 3.92 2.20 2.60
CA LEU A 33 4.17 3.41 3.38
C LEU A 33 3.47 3.35 4.74
N ALA A 34 3.88 4.21 5.65
CA ALA A 34 3.12 4.52 6.86
C ALA A 34 2.07 5.61 6.59
N ALA A 35 1.01 5.65 7.37
CA ALA A 35 0.11 6.80 7.42
C ALA A 35 0.90 8.08 7.77
N GLY A 36 0.49 9.22 7.22
CA GLY A 36 1.21 10.48 7.38
C GLY A 36 2.45 10.64 6.49
N SER A 37 2.84 9.65 5.69
CA SER A 37 3.95 9.76 4.74
C SER A 37 3.69 10.85 3.71
N THR A 38 4.73 11.59 3.35
CA THR A 38 4.69 12.58 2.26
C THR A 38 5.26 11.97 0.99
N LEU A 39 4.49 12.01 -0.08
CA LEU A 39 4.84 11.47 -1.39
C LEU A 39 5.18 12.56 -2.39
N SER A 40 6.10 12.24 -3.29
CA SER A 40 6.49 13.07 -4.42
C SER A 40 6.95 12.20 -5.60
N PHE A 41 7.16 12.82 -6.74
CA PHE A 41 7.83 12.17 -7.86
C PHE A 41 9.35 12.43 -7.77
N SER A 42 10.16 11.37 -7.78
CA SER A 42 11.62 11.47 -7.92
C SER A 42 12.06 11.42 -9.38
N SER A 43 11.22 10.86 -10.26
CA SER A 43 11.39 10.84 -11.70
C SER A 43 10.03 10.90 -12.36
N LEU A 44 9.78 11.95 -13.08
CA LEU A 44 8.60 12.16 -13.91
C LEU A 44 8.95 13.24 -14.91
N ASP A 45 8.82 12.93 -16.16
CA ASP A 45 9.01 13.86 -17.27
C ASP A 45 8.09 13.46 -18.40
N TRP A 46 7.14 14.33 -18.70
CA TRP A 46 6.22 14.19 -19.81
C TRP A 46 6.52 15.27 -20.84
N GLU A 47 7.02 14.88 -21.99
CA GLU A 47 7.47 15.79 -23.04
C GLU A 47 6.31 16.54 -23.74
N GLY A 48 5.05 16.18 -23.44
CA GLY A 48 3.87 16.84 -24.00
C GLY A 48 3.64 18.22 -23.41
N ILE A 49 3.33 19.19 -24.26
CA ILE A 49 2.81 20.49 -23.86
C ILE A 49 1.27 20.43 -23.78
N TRP A 50 0.68 21.30 -22.95
CA TRP A 50 -0.78 21.39 -22.75
C TRP A 50 -1.42 20.21 -22.00
N MET A 51 -0.61 19.30 -21.48
CA MET A 51 -1.09 18.18 -20.68
C MET A 51 -0.75 18.42 -19.20
N HIS A 52 -1.62 17.92 -18.32
CA HIS A 52 -1.49 18.09 -16.88
C HIS A 52 -1.55 16.74 -16.17
N GLY A 53 -0.85 16.67 -15.04
CA GLY A 53 -0.80 15.49 -14.18
C GLY A 53 -1.77 15.61 -13.01
N PHE A 54 -2.43 14.52 -12.69
CA PHE A 54 -3.38 14.41 -11.58
C PHE A 54 -3.10 13.13 -10.81
N VAL A 55 -3.14 13.19 -9.48
CA VAL A 55 -3.00 12.03 -8.59
C VAL A 55 -4.23 11.93 -7.71
N TYR A 56 -4.83 10.76 -7.70
CA TYR A 56 -5.98 10.42 -6.88
C TYR A 56 -5.65 9.26 -5.96
N ILE A 57 -6.27 9.23 -4.77
CA ILE A 57 -6.22 8.07 -3.86
C ILE A 57 -7.64 7.79 -3.39
N ASP A 58 -8.11 6.57 -3.63
CA ASP A 58 -9.41 6.07 -3.16
C ASP A 58 -9.29 5.75 -1.66
N TYR A 59 -9.54 6.77 -0.83
CA TYR A 59 -9.38 6.66 0.62
C TYR A 59 -10.49 5.88 1.30
N ASN A 60 -11.68 5.89 0.75
CA ASN A 60 -12.84 5.20 1.30
C ASN A 60 -13.04 3.79 0.72
N GLN A 61 -12.21 3.41 -0.27
CA GLN A 61 -12.20 2.09 -0.90
C GLN A 61 -13.53 1.70 -1.55
N ASP A 62 -14.29 2.68 -2.05
CA ASP A 62 -15.56 2.45 -2.74
C ASP A 62 -15.39 2.24 -4.25
N GLY A 63 -14.16 2.38 -4.76
CA GLY A 63 -13.82 2.22 -6.17
C GLY A 63 -14.08 3.48 -7.02
N VAL A 64 -14.50 4.58 -6.40
CA VAL A 64 -14.77 5.86 -7.04
C VAL A 64 -13.83 6.91 -6.47
N PHE A 65 -13.22 7.74 -7.31
CA PHE A 65 -12.38 8.84 -6.84
C PHE A 65 -13.21 10.11 -6.69
N ASN A 66 -13.38 10.56 -5.47
CA ASN A 66 -14.11 11.78 -5.16
C ASN A 66 -13.26 13.02 -5.42
N THR A 67 -13.72 13.89 -6.31
CA THR A 67 -13.04 15.14 -6.70
C THR A 67 -13.78 16.38 -6.23
N THR A 68 -14.57 16.30 -5.14
CA THR A 68 -15.29 17.47 -4.62
C THR A 68 -14.33 18.59 -4.23
N SER A 69 -14.78 19.82 -4.40
CA SER A 69 -14.05 21.02 -4.00
C SER A 69 -14.77 21.73 -2.84
N ASN A 70 -14.02 22.48 -2.04
CA ASN A 70 -14.59 23.36 -1.04
C ASN A 70 -15.13 24.67 -1.67
N ALA A 71 -15.69 25.55 -0.85
CA ALA A 71 -16.23 26.84 -1.28
C ALA A 71 -15.21 27.80 -1.93
N LEU A 72 -13.90 27.52 -1.77
CA LEU A 72 -12.81 28.26 -2.40
C LEU A 72 -12.36 27.67 -3.73
N GLY A 73 -13.02 26.59 -4.20
CA GLY A 73 -12.65 25.88 -5.41
C GLY A 73 -11.45 24.94 -5.26
N GLN A 74 -10.95 24.73 -4.04
CA GLN A 74 -9.87 23.79 -3.76
C GLN A 74 -10.43 22.37 -3.64
N ASN A 75 -9.74 21.40 -4.22
CA ASN A 75 -10.09 20.00 -4.03
C ASN A 75 -9.89 19.57 -2.58
N THR A 76 -10.91 18.95 -2.02
CA THR A 76 -10.93 18.44 -0.64
C THR A 76 -11.22 16.94 -0.59
N GLY A 77 -11.38 16.31 -1.74
CA GLY A 77 -11.67 14.89 -1.87
C GLY A 77 -10.41 14.06 -2.06
N GLU A 78 -10.49 13.10 -2.94
CA GLU A 78 -9.44 12.10 -3.19
C GLU A 78 -8.47 12.50 -4.31
N LEU A 79 -8.65 13.67 -4.92
CA LEU A 79 -7.66 14.31 -5.78
C LEU A 79 -6.59 14.97 -4.90
N VAL A 80 -5.42 14.35 -4.81
CA VAL A 80 -4.38 14.72 -3.82
C VAL A 80 -3.27 15.59 -4.39
N SER A 81 -3.03 15.54 -5.70
CA SER A 81 -2.03 16.37 -6.37
C SER A 81 -2.39 16.63 -7.82
N TYR A 82 -2.12 17.86 -8.29
CA TYR A 82 -2.13 18.24 -9.71
C TYR A 82 -1.19 19.44 -9.94
N ASN A 83 -0.57 19.49 -11.13
CA ASN A 83 0.36 20.57 -11.48
C ASN A 83 -0.33 21.82 -12.00
N PHE A 84 -1.50 21.70 -12.62
CA PHE A 84 -2.27 22.83 -13.11
C PHE A 84 -3.77 22.51 -13.16
N TYR A 85 -4.57 23.49 -12.84
CA TYR A 85 -6.01 23.55 -13.10
C TYR A 85 -6.50 24.99 -13.10
N SER A 86 -7.43 25.29 -14.02
CA SER A 86 -8.16 26.54 -14.08
C SER A 86 -9.67 26.29 -14.11
N SER A 87 -10.40 26.79 -13.12
CA SER A 87 -11.85 26.67 -13.07
C SER A 87 -12.60 27.49 -14.14
N THR A 88 -11.89 28.36 -14.82
CA THR A 88 -12.42 29.28 -15.84
C THR A 88 -11.97 28.93 -17.25
N GLY A 89 -11.11 27.90 -17.41
CA GLY A 89 -10.47 27.59 -18.69
C GLY A 89 -9.43 28.64 -19.14
N ALA A 90 -8.91 29.44 -18.20
CA ALA A 90 -7.85 30.40 -18.50
C ALA A 90 -6.49 29.72 -18.57
N SER A 91 -5.55 30.26 -19.34
CA SER A 91 -4.18 29.74 -19.47
C SER A 91 -3.33 29.89 -18.20
N THR A 92 -3.85 30.58 -17.19
CA THR A 92 -3.27 30.69 -15.86
C THR A 92 -4.24 30.15 -14.82
N GLY A 93 -3.70 29.45 -13.84
CA GLY A 93 -4.48 28.80 -12.77
C GLY A 93 -3.61 28.49 -11.57
N THR A 94 -3.87 27.39 -10.91
CA THR A 94 -3.11 26.98 -9.72
C THR A 94 -2.78 25.50 -9.76
N ASN A 95 -1.74 25.11 -9.02
CA ASN A 95 -1.51 23.72 -8.67
C ASN A 95 -2.29 23.32 -7.40
N SER A 96 -2.20 22.07 -7.00
CA SER A 96 -2.92 21.51 -5.82
C SER A 96 -2.55 22.16 -4.48
N LYS A 97 -1.44 22.94 -4.43
CA LYS A 97 -1.05 23.74 -3.25
C LYS A 97 -1.52 25.18 -3.32
N GLY A 98 -2.33 25.55 -4.34
CA GLY A 98 -2.79 26.91 -4.55
C GLY A 98 -1.71 27.88 -5.06
N GLN A 99 -0.58 27.36 -5.49
CA GLN A 99 0.48 28.17 -6.09
C GLN A 99 0.15 28.46 -7.55
N SER A 100 0.51 29.67 -8.03
CA SER A 100 0.31 30.05 -9.43
C SER A 100 0.98 29.05 -10.37
N SER A 101 0.24 28.63 -11.38
CA SER A 101 0.70 27.74 -12.43
C SER A 101 0.12 28.16 -13.77
N SER A 102 0.58 27.55 -14.84
CA SER A 102 0.11 27.86 -16.19
C SER A 102 -0.12 26.58 -16.98
N GLU A 103 -0.96 26.69 -17.97
CA GLU A 103 -1.29 25.63 -18.93
C GLU A 103 -0.04 25.05 -19.63
N ALA A 104 1.05 25.82 -19.74
CA ALA A 104 2.30 25.40 -20.35
C ALA A 104 3.33 24.84 -19.35
N CYS A 105 2.96 24.58 -18.09
CA CYS A 105 3.92 24.21 -17.04
C CYS A 105 4.55 22.81 -17.24
N GLY A 106 3.92 21.93 -18.02
CA GLY A 106 4.38 20.55 -18.22
C GLY A 106 4.23 19.66 -16.99
N VAL A 107 4.29 18.35 -17.18
CA VAL A 107 4.16 17.34 -16.12
C VAL A 107 5.56 16.81 -15.80
N THR A 108 6.24 17.46 -14.88
CA THR A 108 7.58 17.09 -14.43
C THR A 108 7.58 16.87 -12.91
N LYS A 109 8.65 16.27 -12.41
CA LYS A 109 8.80 16.05 -10.96
C LYS A 109 8.88 17.38 -10.18
N GLU A 110 9.33 18.44 -10.81
CA GLU A 110 9.42 19.79 -10.25
C GLU A 110 8.07 20.49 -10.19
N ASN A 111 7.21 20.20 -11.16
CA ASN A 111 5.92 20.87 -11.32
C ASN A 111 4.78 20.14 -10.59
N MET A 112 4.91 18.82 -10.37
CA MET A 112 3.94 18.04 -9.59
C MET A 112 4.16 18.25 -8.09
N PRO A 113 3.22 18.89 -7.38
CA PRO A 113 3.36 19.08 -5.94
C PRO A 113 3.40 17.76 -5.17
N SER A 114 4.22 17.71 -4.12
CA SER A 114 4.15 16.64 -3.13
C SER A 114 2.84 16.70 -2.34
N TRP A 115 2.37 15.56 -1.86
CA TRP A 115 1.18 15.46 -1.00
C TRP A 115 1.45 14.57 0.20
N THR A 116 0.71 14.79 1.28
CA THR A 116 0.85 14.02 2.52
C THR A 116 -0.38 13.18 2.74
N LEU A 117 -0.19 11.91 3.04
CA LEU A 117 -1.27 11.00 3.42
C LEU A 117 -1.88 11.42 4.76
N PRO A 118 -3.18 11.20 4.98
CA PRO A 118 -3.78 11.41 6.30
C PRO A 118 -3.03 10.62 7.38
N THR A 119 -2.76 11.24 8.52
CA THR A 119 -2.07 10.60 9.65
C THR A 119 -2.90 9.52 10.33
N ASN A 120 -4.22 9.57 10.15
CA ASN A 120 -5.18 8.60 10.67
C ASN A 120 -5.66 7.61 9.60
N LEU A 121 -4.95 7.53 8.46
CA LEU A 121 -5.28 6.56 7.42
C LEU A 121 -5.10 5.14 7.97
N ALA A 122 -6.16 4.34 7.91
CA ALA A 122 -6.14 2.98 8.45
C ALA A 122 -5.13 2.11 7.68
N PRO A 123 -4.48 1.14 8.33
CA PRO A 123 -3.74 0.10 7.63
C PRO A 123 -4.62 -0.60 6.60
N GLY A 124 -4.08 -0.85 5.40
CA GLY A 124 -4.87 -1.47 4.34
C GLY A 124 -4.30 -1.20 2.95
N VAL A 125 -5.07 -1.60 1.95
CA VAL A 125 -4.71 -1.53 0.54
C VAL A 125 -5.59 -0.50 -0.15
N TYR A 126 -4.99 0.51 -0.73
CA TYR A 126 -5.66 1.62 -1.39
C TYR A 126 -5.28 1.67 -2.86
N ARG A 127 -6.16 2.19 -3.70
CA ARG A 127 -5.85 2.46 -5.09
C ARG A 127 -5.31 3.88 -5.24
N LEU A 128 -4.13 4.01 -5.84
CA LEU A 128 -3.59 5.28 -6.28
C LEU A 128 -3.66 5.32 -7.80
N ARG A 129 -4.28 6.35 -8.33
CA ARG A 129 -4.37 6.65 -9.77
C ARG A 129 -3.49 7.83 -10.11
N PHE A 130 -2.65 7.68 -11.11
CA PHE A 130 -1.98 8.76 -11.79
C PHE A 130 -2.59 8.94 -13.17
N LYS A 131 -2.94 10.17 -13.50
CA LYS A 131 -3.53 10.52 -14.80
C LYS A 131 -2.75 11.66 -15.43
N ILE A 132 -2.51 11.57 -16.72
CA ILE A 132 -2.10 12.67 -17.58
C ILE A 132 -3.23 12.93 -18.57
N ASP A 133 -3.69 14.18 -18.61
CA ASP A 133 -4.83 14.56 -19.43
C ASP A 133 -4.79 16.06 -19.72
N TRP A 134 -5.62 16.53 -20.62
CA TRP A 134 -5.97 17.92 -20.69
C TRP A 134 -6.63 18.35 -19.35
N GLU A 135 -6.99 19.56 -19.17
CA GLU A 135 -7.42 20.21 -17.92
C GLU A 135 -8.65 19.58 -17.17
N SER A 136 -8.89 18.27 -17.30
CA SER A 136 -10.03 17.60 -16.69
C SER A 136 -9.72 17.08 -15.29
N LEU A 137 -10.58 17.40 -14.32
CA LEU A 137 -10.54 16.83 -12.97
C LEU A 137 -11.21 15.45 -12.87
N ASP A 138 -11.89 15.01 -13.92
CA ASP A 138 -12.52 13.69 -13.96
C ASP A 138 -11.45 12.58 -13.90
N PRO A 139 -11.49 11.68 -12.90
CA PRO A 139 -10.51 10.60 -12.80
C PRO A 139 -10.56 9.61 -13.98
N CYS A 140 -11.65 9.60 -14.75
CA CYS A 140 -11.80 8.80 -15.98
C CYS A 140 -11.28 9.53 -17.22
N GLY A 141 -10.91 10.81 -17.09
CA GLY A 141 -10.34 11.59 -18.16
C GLY A 141 -11.35 12.49 -18.88
N SER A 142 -10.83 13.35 -19.75
CA SER A 142 -11.62 14.29 -20.55
C SER A 142 -12.57 13.56 -21.49
N THR A 143 -13.83 13.99 -21.50
CA THR A 143 -14.87 13.58 -22.44
C THR A 143 -15.27 14.73 -23.38
N VAL A 144 -14.51 15.83 -23.38
CA VAL A 144 -14.75 16.99 -24.22
C VAL A 144 -14.52 16.64 -25.68
N SER A 145 -15.53 16.87 -26.53
CA SER A 145 -15.46 16.53 -27.96
C SER A 145 -14.24 17.14 -28.66
N GLY A 146 -13.44 16.30 -29.30
CA GLY A 146 -12.19 16.67 -29.94
C GLY A 146 -10.99 16.79 -28.99
N ASN A 147 -11.19 16.56 -27.69
CA ASN A 147 -10.16 16.54 -26.68
C ASN A 147 -10.40 15.45 -25.62
N GLU A 148 -11.03 14.35 -26.04
CA GLU A 148 -11.22 13.18 -25.20
C GLU A 148 -9.85 12.60 -24.81
N ILE A 149 -9.72 12.07 -23.62
CA ILE A 149 -8.45 11.46 -23.14
C ILE A 149 -7.90 10.39 -24.09
N ALA A 150 -8.79 9.69 -24.80
CA ALA A 150 -8.42 8.68 -25.79
C ALA A 150 -7.78 9.28 -27.05
N THR A 151 -7.99 10.56 -27.33
CA THR A 151 -7.51 11.25 -28.54
C THR A 151 -6.48 12.33 -28.26
N ASN A 152 -6.37 12.79 -27.00
CA ASN A 152 -5.44 13.86 -26.60
C ASN A 152 -4.07 13.34 -26.13
N SER A 153 -3.78 12.04 -26.29
CA SER A 153 -2.56 11.37 -25.82
C SER A 153 -2.47 11.23 -24.29
N GLY A 154 -3.60 11.35 -23.59
CA GLY A 154 -3.63 11.14 -22.16
C GLY A 154 -3.47 9.68 -21.76
N CYS A 155 -3.19 9.47 -20.49
CA CYS A 155 -3.12 8.13 -19.91
C CYS A 155 -3.63 8.10 -18.47
N ILE A 156 -4.07 6.93 -18.05
CA ILE A 156 -4.50 6.62 -16.68
C ILE A 156 -3.69 5.41 -16.22
N CYS A 157 -3.08 5.49 -15.05
CA CYS A 157 -2.31 4.39 -14.47
C CYS A 157 -2.72 4.19 -13.01
N ASP A 158 -3.19 2.98 -12.70
CA ASP A 158 -3.51 2.58 -11.32
C ASP A 158 -2.40 1.71 -10.76
N ILE A 159 -1.98 2.01 -9.54
CA ILE A 159 -1.07 1.22 -8.70
C ILE A 159 -1.71 0.92 -7.36
N THR A 160 -1.10 0.04 -6.60
CA THR A 160 -1.48 -0.25 -5.23
C THR A 160 -0.63 0.59 -4.26
N LEU A 161 -1.32 1.30 -3.37
CA LEU A 161 -0.74 1.92 -2.20
C LEU A 161 -1.11 1.06 -0.99
N ARG A 162 -0.10 0.55 -0.27
CA ARG A 162 -0.30 -0.21 0.96
C ARG A 162 0.12 0.63 2.16
N ILE A 163 -0.80 0.82 3.09
CA ILE A 163 -0.52 1.47 4.37
C ILE A 163 -0.20 0.38 5.38
N ALA A 164 1.04 0.39 5.87
CA ALA A 164 1.49 -0.54 6.89
C ALA A 164 0.85 -0.22 8.25
N SER A 165 0.60 -1.27 9.04
CA SER A 165 0.26 -1.09 10.46
C SER A 165 1.49 -0.57 11.21
N SER A 166 1.30 0.35 12.15
CA SER A 166 2.33 0.72 13.11
C SER A 166 2.53 -0.36 14.17
N GLU A 167 1.53 -1.21 14.36
CA GLU A 167 1.60 -2.37 15.23
C GLU A 167 1.96 -3.61 14.39
N PRO A 168 2.75 -4.55 14.95
CA PRO A 168 3.02 -5.80 14.27
C PRO A 168 1.71 -6.54 13.99
N LEU A 169 1.63 -7.20 12.83
CA LEU A 169 0.45 -8.00 12.46
C LEU A 169 0.29 -9.19 13.39
N ALA A 170 1.39 -9.68 13.97
CA ALA A 170 1.34 -10.76 14.93
C ALA A 170 2.28 -10.50 16.10
N THR A 171 1.79 -10.85 17.29
CA THR A 171 2.62 -10.99 18.49
C THR A 171 2.56 -12.44 18.97
N VAL A 172 3.59 -12.87 19.70
CA VAL A 172 3.63 -14.22 20.25
C VAL A 172 3.91 -14.21 21.74
N SER A 173 3.25 -15.11 22.46
CA SER A 173 3.53 -15.41 23.86
C SER A 173 3.68 -16.91 24.07
N VAL A 174 4.16 -17.32 25.23
CA VAL A 174 4.47 -18.72 25.57
C VAL A 174 3.71 -19.15 26.83
N ASN A 175 3.08 -20.29 26.77
CA ASN A 175 2.35 -20.87 27.89
C ASN A 175 2.73 -22.35 28.16
N PRO A 176 3.24 -22.70 29.37
CA PRO A 176 3.67 -21.79 30.43
C PRO A 176 4.97 -21.05 30.03
N SER A 177 5.17 -19.84 30.55
CA SER A 177 6.27 -18.95 30.11
C SER A 177 7.67 -19.50 30.24
N VAL A 178 7.86 -20.53 31.09
CA VAL A 178 9.14 -21.22 31.29
C VAL A 178 9.39 -22.38 30.31
N ALA A 179 8.38 -22.72 29.49
CA ALA A 179 8.38 -23.95 28.71
C ALA A 179 9.16 -23.86 27.39
N GLY A 180 9.46 -22.67 26.93
CA GLY A 180 10.16 -22.48 25.65
C GLY A 180 10.29 -21.03 25.25
N THR A 181 10.55 -20.82 23.97
CA THR A 181 10.53 -19.52 23.29
C THR A 181 9.62 -19.59 22.07
N ALA A 182 9.10 -18.45 21.64
CA ALA A 182 8.33 -18.33 20.42
C ALA A 182 8.65 -17.02 19.72
N GLN A 183 8.60 -17.01 18.40
CA GLN A 183 8.88 -15.81 17.60
C GLN A 183 8.10 -15.80 16.28
N VAL A 184 7.86 -14.62 15.77
CA VAL A 184 7.49 -14.42 14.37
C VAL A 184 8.79 -14.46 13.56
N THR A 185 8.91 -15.41 12.63
CA THR A 185 10.13 -15.64 11.83
C THR A 185 10.04 -15.00 10.45
N ASP A 186 8.84 -14.82 9.93
CA ASP A 186 8.57 -14.10 8.70
C ASP A 186 7.27 -13.33 8.86
N GLU A 187 7.35 -12.03 8.66
CA GLU A 187 6.21 -11.12 8.62
C GLU A 187 6.34 -10.32 7.33
N ASN A 188 5.80 -10.88 6.23
CA ASN A 188 5.82 -10.19 4.96
C ASN A 188 4.59 -9.27 4.84
N PRO A 189 4.78 -7.96 4.93
CA PRO A 189 3.67 -7.02 4.86
C PRO A 189 2.99 -6.97 3.48
N ASN A 190 3.55 -7.66 2.48
CA ASN A 190 3.02 -7.65 1.12
C ASN A 190 2.00 -8.76 0.84
N ASP A 191 1.93 -9.80 1.65
CA ASP A 191 1.08 -10.97 1.35
C ASP A 191 0.18 -11.43 2.50
N GLN A 192 0.19 -10.77 3.64
CA GLN A 192 -0.57 -11.15 4.85
C GLN A 192 -0.16 -12.51 5.45
N TYR A 193 0.88 -13.16 4.93
CA TYR A 193 1.41 -14.38 5.51
C TYR A 193 2.42 -14.04 6.59
N ILE A 194 2.33 -14.74 7.69
CA ILE A 194 3.32 -14.73 8.77
C ILE A 194 3.78 -16.15 9.03
N GLN A 195 5.02 -16.33 9.41
CA GLN A 195 5.52 -17.60 9.88
C GLN A 195 5.89 -17.50 11.37
N LEU A 196 5.39 -18.46 12.16
CA LEU A 196 5.62 -18.58 13.59
C LEU A 196 6.50 -19.79 13.85
N SER A 197 7.44 -19.67 14.77
CA SER A 197 8.19 -20.82 15.28
C SER A 197 8.27 -20.80 16.81
N ALA A 198 8.34 -21.99 17.39
CA ALA A 198 8.44 -22.20 18.81
C ALA A 198 9.52 -23.25 19.11
N GLU A 199 10.34 -23.01 20.13
CA GLU A 199 11.37 -23.92 20.59
C GLU A 199 11.10 -24.33 22.04
N SER A 200 11.12 -25.64 22.32
CA SER A 200 10.87 -26.18 23.64
C SER A 200 12.11 -26.13 24.52
N ASN A 201 11.97 -25.71 25.76
CA ASN A 201 12.97 -25.92 26.78
C ASN A 201 13.01 -27.38 27.23
N MET A 202 14.12 -27.78 27.89
CA MET A 202 14.27 -29.12 28.41
C MET A 202 13.10 -29.50 29.34
N GLY A 203 12.50 -30.65 29.11
CA GLY A 203 11.38 -31.13 29.88
C GLY A 203 10.01 -30.68 29.36
N TYR A 204 9.96 -29.99 28.24
CA TYR A 204 8.72 -29.56 27.60
C TYR A 204 8.68 -30.00 26.15
N LEU A 205 7.47 -30.07 25.61
CA LEU A 205 7.19 -30.33 24.19
C LEU A 205 6.18 -29.30 23.71
N PHE A 206 6.40 -28.77 22.53
CA PHE A 206 5.40 -27.94 21.87
C PHE A 206 4.12 -28.75 21.63
N GLU A 207 2.98 -28.13 21.87
CA GLU A 207 1.68 -28.76 21.72
C GLU A 207 0.85 -28.15 20.59
N ASN A 208 0.64 -26.84 20.64
CA ASN A 208 -0.15 -26.14 19.64
C ASN A 208 0.02 -24.61 19.72
N TRP A 209 -0.51 -23.94 18.71
CA TRP A 209 -0.76 -22.52 18.69
C TRP A 209 -2.23 -22.24 18.99
N THR A 210 -2.51 -21.23 19.81
CA THR A 210 -3.85 -20.74 20.06
C THR A 210 -3.96 -19.24 19.80
N VAL A 211 -5.18 -18.82 19.41
CA VAL A 211 -5.62 -17.41 19.34
C VAL A 211 -6.88 -17.32 20.19
N GLU A 212 -6.91 -16.37 21.14
CA GLU A 212 -8.04 -16.20 22.08
C GLU A 212 -8.46 -17.52 22.77
N GLY A 213 -7.49 -18.41 23.02
CA GLY A 213 -7.70 -19.71 23.62
C GLY A 213 -8.19 -20.82 22.68
N ALA A 214 -8.51 -20.51 21.44
CA ALA A 214 -8.88 -21.50 20.44
C ALA A 214 -7.64 -22.05 19.72
N VAL A 215 -7.52 -23.38 19.56
CA VAL A 215 -6.42 -24.00 18.81
C VAL A 215 -6.55 -23.66 17.34
N VAL A 216 -5.48 -23.07 16.77
CA VAL A 216 -5.40 -22.71 15.35
C VAL A 216 -4.45 -23.59 14.57
N SER A 217 -3.42 -24.17 15.22
CA SER A 217 -2.50 -25.12 14.57
C SER A 217 -1.75 -25.97 15.59
N THR A 218 -1.35 -27.16 15.16
CA THR A 218 -0.38 -28.03 15.86
C THR A 218 0.94 -28.12 15.12
N GLU A 219 1.07 -27.43 13.99
CA GLU A 219 2.30 -27.41 13.20
C GLU A 219 3.31 -26.39 13.78
N ASN A 220 4.59 -26.73 13.68
CA ASN A 220 5.69 -25.85 14.08
C ASN A 220 6.91 -26.12 13.18
N PRO A 221 7.31 -25.17 12.32
CA PRO A 221 6.73 -23.82 12.19
C PRO A 221 5.30 -23.83 11.61
N TYR A 222 4.55 -22.76 11.91
CA TYR A 222 3.19 -22.54 11.43
C TYR A 222 3.11 -21.28 10.55
N THR A 223 2.48 -21.41 9.37
CA THR A 223 2.21 -20.26 8.50
C THR A 223 0.73 -19.89 8.61
N ALA A 224 0.47 -18.66 9.04
CA ALA A 224 -0.89 -18.12 9.20
C ALA A 224 -1.13 -16.96 8.22
N ILE A 225 -2.41 -16.75 7.87
CA ILE A 225 -2.87 -15.54 7.16
C ILE A 225 -3.47 -14.60 8.20
N VAL A 226 -2.97 -13.38 8.26
CA VAL A 226 -3.37 -12.38 9.26
C VAL A 226 -3.81 -11.10 8.55
N THR A 227 -5.04 -10.66 8.82
CA THR A 227 -5.62 -9.45 8.21
C THR A 227 -5.73 -8.27 9.19
N SER A 228 -5.53 -8.55 10.48
CA SER A 228 -5.54 -7.57 11.57
C SER A 228 -4.60 -8.03 12.67
N PRO A 229 -4.10 -7.14 13.55
CA PRO A 229 -3.23 -7.53 14.65
C PRO A 229 -3.82 -8.64 15.52
N VAL A 230 -3.03 -9.68 15.77
CA VAL A 230 -3.45 -10.86 16.52
C VAL A 230 -2.31 -11.36 17.42
N GLU A 231 -2.64 -11.85 18.61
CA GLU A 231 -1.70 -12.52 19.50
C GLU A 231 -1.84 -14.05 19.36
N PHE A 232 -0.73 -14.72 19.06
CA PHE A 232 -0.62 -16.19 19.07
C PHE A 232 0.03 -16.62 20.36
N VAL A 233 -0.49 -17.67 20.97
CA VAL A 233 0.11 -18.32 22.15
C VAL A 233 0.68 -19.67 21.75
N ALA A 234 1.99 -19.83 21.94
CA ALA A 234 2.65 -21.14 21.85
C ALA A 234 2.41 -21.94 23.13
N ASN A 235 1.65 -22.99 23.06
CA ASN A 235 1.38 -23.85 24.20
C ASN A 235 2.34 -25.04 24.24
N PHE A 236 2.82 -25.33 25.42
CA PHE A 236 3.72 -26.46 25.68
C PHE A 236 3.16 -27.31 26.80
N ARG A 237 3.42 -28.59 26.70
CA ARG A 237 3.14 -29.59 27.77
C ARG A 237 4.43 -30.14 28.33
N THR A 238 4.40 -30.61 29.55
CA THR A 238 5.56 -31.33 30.13
C THR A 238 5.84 -32.61 29.37
N ALA A 239 7.12 -32.89 29.08
CA ALA A 239 7.52 -34.16 28.51
C ALA A 239 7.37 -35.25 29.58
N GLN A 240 6.67 -36.32 29.22
CA GLN A 240 6.60 -37.49 30.11
C GLN A 240 7.87 -38.28 29.97
N ASN A 241 8.57 -38.56 31.09
CA ASN A 241 9.70 -39.46 31.10
C ASN A 241 9.18 -40.88 30.92
N VAL A 242 9.53 -41.54 29.81
CA VAL A 242 9.36 -42.96 29.65
C VAL A 242 10.59 -43.64 30.20
N ALA A 243 10.44 -44.37 31.30
CA ALA A 243 11.49 -45.21 31.79
C ALA A 243 11.70 -46.39 30.84
N VAL A 244 12.83 -46.39 30.12
CA VAL A 244 13.24 -47.55 29.31
C VAL A 244 14.14 -48.45 30.19
N SER A 245 13.66 -49.60 30.60
CA SER A 245 14.48 -50.63 31.25
C SER A 245 15.04 -51.55 30.16
N VAL A 246 16.39 -51.56 30.08
CA VAL A 246 17.12 -52.50 29.25
C VAL A 246 17.54 -53.68 30.16
N SER A 247 16.96 -54.87 29.94
CA SER A 247 17.43 -56.10 30.53
C SER A 247 18.48 -56.70 29.60
N VAL A 248 19.72 -56.86 30.11
CA VAL A 248 20.73 -57.68 29.42
C VAL A 248 20.47 -59.14 29.78
N ALA A 249 20.14 -59.96 28.76
CA ALA A 249 20.11 -61.38 28.95
C ALA A 249 21.54 -61.89 29.06
N GLU A 250 21.88 -62.46 30.21
CA GLU A 250 23.12 -63.22 30.37
C GLU A 250 23.02 -64.50 29.54
N GLY A 251 23.98 -64.67 28.59
CA GLY A 251 24.12 -65.94 27.80
C GLY A 251 25.06 -66.92 28.44
#